data_69538dde73f0e190fc406c595f2c2f33
#
_entry.id   69538dde73f0e190fc406c595f2c2f33
#
_cell.length_a   1.000
_cell.length_b   1.000
_cell.length_c   1.000
_cell.angle_alpha   90.00
_cell.angle_beta   90.00
_cell.angle_gamma   90.00
#
_symmetry.space_group_name_H-M   'P 1'
#
loop_
_entity.id
_entity.type
_entity.pdbx_description
1 polymer ?
#
loop_
_entity_poly.entity_id
_entity_poly.type
_entity_poly.pdbx_seq_one_letter_code
_entity_poly.pdbx_strand_id
1 'polypeptide(L)'
;MTKRLAWLWIACLIPLALQAEDDVEEGFLTSYLNRGLKKAMQANGPSTSRDTLQYGKKVSSYMSTPVFGGYINAKYAYSSQSGAHGGEGFTARLVRMYVSGTVLRDFKYRIQMELKGTPAMRDYTIEWARWKEFSIKAGQFKRTFTFENPMSPWDIGFGGYSQLSMKLSSFGDYCGEPSVNGRDQGIQFQGDLLPVGKDRQRLFHYQAAVFNGNGINRADNNHKKDWMGTFQLQPVEGLYIGLFGWKGTYTADGVTVGRNRWALGVKYESEPLSARAEYAHNTGHRIADYDTEACTWSGTGRADAWYAQAGVRMTPWLKTFVRYDAYRSQATWGTLKTIYSVCPNIQLHKNLLFQLQYNYVHDRTLSRKDYHEFWAESFIRF
;
A
#
# COMPACT_ATOMS: atom_id res chain seq x y z
N MET A 1 -25.07 4.32 -31.59
CA MET A 1 -25.92 3.38 -30.82
C MET A 1 -25.12 2.67 -29.70
N THR A 2 -24.25 3.34 -28.94
CA THR A 2 -23.34 2.67 -27.99
C THR A 2 -23.26 3.27 -26.58
N LYS A 3 -24.15 4.21 -26.24
CA LYS A 3 -24.18 4.86 -24.90
C LYS A 3 -25.34 4.41 -23.98
N ARG A 4 -26.21 3.52 -24.44
CA ARG A 4 -27.36 3.03 -23.64
C ARG A 4 -27.18 1.68 -22.98
N LEU A 5 -26.12 0.93 -23.31
CA LEU A 5 -25.87 -0.39 -22.71
C LEU A 5 -25.15 -0.34 -21.35
N ALA A 6 -24.40 0.73 -21.06
CA ALA A 6 -23.66 0.81 -19.81
C ALA A 6 -24.57 1.03 -18.55
N TRP A 7 -25.73 1.64 -18.74
CA TRP A 7 -26.68 1.89 -17.65
C TRP A 7 -27.56 0.67 -17.31
N LEU A 8 -27.75 -0.25 -18.24
CA LEU A 8 -28.53 -1.47 -18.00
C LEU A 8 -27.80 -2.47 -17.08
N TRP A 9 -26.47 -2.48 -17.07
CA TRP A 9 -25.71 -3.38 -16.19
C TRP A 9 -25.67 -2.89 -14.73
N ILE A 10 -25.73 -1.59 -14.51
CA ILE A 10 -25.78 -1.01 -13.15
C ILE A 10 -27.17 -1.19 -12.55
N ALA A 11 -28.24 -1.09 -13.37
CA ALA A 11 -29.62 -1.28 -12.92
C ALA A 11 -29.99 -2.73 -12.63
N CYS A 12 -29.29 -3.71 -13.22
CA CYS A 12 -29.54 -5.13 -12.94
C CYS A 12 -28.82 -5.68 -11.70
N LEU A 13 -27.81 -4.97 -11.18
CA LEU A 13 -27.08 -5.39 -9.97
C LEU A 13 -27.72 -4.91 -8.66
N ILE A 14 -28.57 -3.91 -8.70
CA ILE A 14 -29.24 -3.34 -7.52
C ILE A 14 -30.35 -4.25 -6.98
N PRO A 15 -31.19 -4.97 -7.76
CA PRO A 15 -32.24 -5.84 -7.22
C PRO A 15 -31.74 -7.13 -6.58
N LEU A 16 -30.56 -7.63 -6.98
CA LEU A 16 -29.98 -8.85 -6.41
C LEU A 16 -29.37 -8.63 -5.02
N ALA A 17 -29.06 -7.38 -4.66
CA ALA A 17 -28.55 -7.01 -3.34
C ALA A 17 -29.67 -6.86 -2.29
N LEU A 18 -30.93 -6.74 -2.73
CA LEU A 18 -32.08 -6.47 -1.84
C LEU A 18 -32.81 -7.76 -1.36
N GLN A 19 -32.42 -8.95 -1.84
CA GLN A 19 -33.03 -10.23 -1.42
C GLN A 19 -32.19 -11.07 -0.46
N ALA A 20 -31.07 -10.55 0.05
CA ALA A 20 -30.24 -11.24 1.06
C ALA A 20 -30.45 -10.63 2.45
N GLU A 21 -31.71 -10.46 2.87
CA GLU A 21 -32.09 -10.31 4.28
C GLU A 21 -32.32 -11.71 4.82
N ASP A 22 -31.40 -12.17 5.60
CA ASP A 22 -31.41 -13.09 6.74
C ASP A 22 -30.13 -13.94 6.71
N ASP A 23 -29.09 -13.42 7.27
CA ASP A 23 -28.02 -14.10 8.03
C ASP A 23 -26.86 -13.12 8.26
N VAL A 24 -26.87 -12.49 9.44
CA VAL A 24 -25.79 -11.60 9.87
C VAL A 24 -24.59 -12.44 10.29
N GLU A 25 -23.79 -12.92 9.35
CA GLU A 25 -22.46 -13.46 9.61
C GLU A 25 -21.37 -12.40 9.42
N GLU A 26 -20.48 -12.33 10.40
CA GLU A 26 -19.35 -11.41 10.46
C GLU A 26 -18.48 -11.44 9.19
N GLY A 27 -18.27 -10.28 8.59
CA GLY A 27 -17.52 -10.11 7.35
C GLY A 27 -16.05 -10.47 7.40
N PHE A 28 -15.47 -10.86 6.24
CA PHE A 28 -14.06 -11.25 6.09
C PHE A 28 -13.09 -10.19 6.65
N LEU A 29 -13.31 -8.91 6.39
CA LEU A 29 -12.56 -7.82 7.04
C LEU A 29 -12.88 -7.75 8.53
N THR A 30 -14.11 -8.00 8.93
CA THR A 30 -14.51 -8.08 10.34
C THR A 30 -13.96 -9.35 10.96
N SER A 31 -13.91 -10.48 10.27
CA SER A 31 -13.31 -11.72 10.79
C SER A 31 -11.78 -11.65 10.80
N TYR A 32 -11.15 -10.95 9.87
CA TYR A 32 -9.68 -10.72 9.88
C TYR A 32 -9.29 -9.71 10.96
N LEU A 33 -10.06 -8.64 11.12
CA LEU A 33 -9.93 -7.67 12.21
C LEU A 33 -10.33 -8.30 13.55
N ASN A 34 -11.39 -9.12 13.60
CA ASN A 34 -11.81 -9.80 14.82
C ASN A 34 -10.91 -10.99 15.20
N ARG A 35 -10.30 -11.73 14.25
CA ARG A 35 -9.23 -12.68 14.58
C ARG A 35 -7.99 -11.98 15.10
N GLY A 36 -7.62 -10.84 14.52
CA GLY A 36 -6.57 -9.97 15.05
C GLY A 36 -6.94 -9.37 16.40
N LEU A 37 -8.17 -8.90 16.57
CA LEU A 37 -8.71 -8.35 17.83
C LEU A 37 -8.94 -9.42 18.89
N LYS A 38 -9.52 -10.58 18.55
CA LYS A 38 -9.67 -11.72 19.50
C LYS A 38 -8.30 -12.25 19.93
N LYS A 39 -7.31 -12.36 19.03
CA LYS A 39 -5.93 -12.70 19.41
C LYS A 39 -5.26 -11.63 20.27
N ALA A 40 -5.52 -10.34 20.00
CA ALA A 40 -5.00 -9.25 20.82
C ALA A 40 -5.71 -9.13 22.18
N MET A 41 -7.02 -9.40 22.24
CA MET A 41 -7.80 -9.41 23.48
C MET A 41 -7.52 -10.65 24.35
N GLN A 42 -7.21 -11.80 23.74
CA GLN A 42 -6.77 -12.99 24.48
C GLN A 42 -5.33 -12.89 24.99
N ALA A 43 -4.50 -12.01 24.41
CA ALA A 43 -3.13 -11.78 24.87
C ALA A 43 -3.04 -10.77 26.02
N ASN A 44 -4.06 -9.95 26.22
CA ASN A 44 -4.19 -9.03 27.35
C ASN A 44 -5.36 -9.51 28.20
N GLY A 45 -5.09 -10.18 29.29
CA GLY A 45 -6.11 -10.62 30.24
C GLY A 45 -7.01 -9.46 30.71
N PRO A 46 -8.18 -9.76 31.30
CA PRO A 46 -9.16 -8.73 31.65
C PRO A 46 -8.59 -7.75 32.66
N SER A 47 -8.36 -6.50 32.26
CA SER A 47 -8.15 -5.43 33.22
C SER A 47 -9.48 -5.09 33.84
N THR A 48 -9.66 -5.53 35.08
CA THR A 48 -10.78 -5.13 35.92
C THR A 48 -10.54 -3.70 36.41
N SER A 49 -11.07 -2.70 35.73
CA SER A 49 -11.34 -1.42 36.35
C SER A 49 -12.86 -1.21 36.40
N ARG A 50 -13.34 -1.18 37.65
CA ARG A 50 -14.77 -1.09 37.97
C ARG A 50 -15.40 0.32 37.87
N ASP A 51 -14.63 1.36 37.58
CA ASP A 51 -15.05 2.74 37.81
C ASP A 51 -15.48 3.55 36.57
N THR A 52 -15.49 2.93 35.38
CA THR A 52 -16.02 3.57 34.17
C THR A 52 -17.42 3.07 33.78
N LEU A 53 -18.16 2.48 34.69
CA LEU A 53 -19.23 1.52 34.40
C LEU A 53 -20.62 2.08 34.13
N GLN A 54 -20.94 3.33 34.40
CA GLN A 54 -22.31 3.80 34.12
C GLN A 54 -22.47 4.58 32.80
N TYR A 55 -21.45 5.27 32.35
CA TYR A 55 -21.45 5.89 31.03
C TYR A 55 -21.05 4.90 29.91
N GLY A 56 -20.25 3.89 30.24
CA GLY A 56 -19.68 2.94 29.27
C GLY A 56 -20.69 1.98 28.62
N LYS A 57 -21.78 1.59 29.29
CA LYS A 57 -22.72 0.61 28.73
C LYS A 57 -23.57 1.14 27.56
N LYS A 58 -23.91 2.41 27.53
CA LYS A 58 -24.62 3.02 26.38
C LYS A 58 -23.67 3.39 25.25
N VAL A 59 -22.46 3.80 25.57
CA VAL A 59 -21.40 4.15 24.60
C VAL A 59 -20.87 2.89 23.91
N SER A 60 -20.74 1.76 24.60
CA SER A 60 -20.25 0.50 24.03
C SER A 60 -21.16 -0.11 22.94
N SER A 61 -22.44 0.25 22.87
CA SER A 61 -23.34 -0.21 21.79
C SER A 61 -23.14 0.57 20.48
N TYR A 62 -22.52 1.77 20.51
CA TYR A 62 -22.32 2.65 19.35
C TYR A 62 -20.85 2.90 19.01
N MET A 63 -19.94 2.60 19.91
CA MET A 63 -18.50 2.81 19.70
C MET A 63 -17.71 1.60 20.21
N SER A 64 -16.74 1.15 19.42
CA SER A 64 -15.72 0.23 19.91
C SER A 64 -14.71 0.97 20.79
N THR A 65 -14.06 0.27 21.72
CA THR A 65 -12.88 0.79 22.39
C THR A 65 -11.84 1.17 21.35
N PRO A 66 -11.30 2.40 21.35
CA PRO A 66 -10.24 2.78 20.43
C PRO A 66 -9.01 1.88 20.58
N VAL A 67 -8.47 1.43 19.47
CA VAL A 67 -7.22 0.67 19.42
C VAL A 67 -6.08 1.64 19.15
N PHE A 68 -5.18 1.75 20.11
CA PHE A 68 -3.90 2.46 19.96
C PHE A 68 -2.83 1.47 19.52
N GLY A 69 -2.00 1.89 18.61
CA GLY A 69 -0.87 1.10 18.18
C GLY A 69 0.16 1.96 17.46
N GLY A 70 1.28 1.36 17.20
CA GLY A 70 2.34 2.06 16.52
C GLY A 70 3.50 1.14 16.20
N TYR A 71 4.53 1.73 15.63
CA TYR A 71 5.78 1.03 15.40
C TYR A 71 6.95 2.00 15.27
N ILE A 72 8.10 1.51 15.70
CA ILE A 72 9.40 2.16 15.56
C ILE A 72 10.27 1.22 14.73
N ASN A 73 10.93 1.79 13.73
CA ASN A 73 11.92 1.10 12.93
C ASN A 73 13.23 1.91 12.96
N ALA A 74 14.26 1.34 13.58
CA ALA A 74 15.63 1.85 13.51
C ALA A 74 16.39 1.11 12.42
N LYS A 75 17.18 1.85 11.65
CA LYS A 75 17.91 1.35 10.49
C LYS A 75 19.37 1.79 10.54
N TYR A 76 20.28 0.88 10.25
CA TYR A 76 21.62 1.17 9.76
C TYR A 76 21.66 0.92 8.26
N ALA A 77 22.28 1.83 7.51
CA ALA A 77 22.46 1.67 6.06
C ALA A 77 23.92 1.91 5.69
N TYR A 78 24.39 1.17 4.71
CA TYR A 78 25.69 1.33 4.06
C TYR A 78 25.53 1.19 2.55
N SER A 79 26.27 1.98 1.76
CA SER A 79 26.33 1.87 0.32
C SER A 79 27.79 2.02 -0.15
N SER A 80 28.21 1.17 -1.09
CA SER A 80 29.52 1.29 -1.74
C SER A 80 29.51 2.21 -2.97
N GLN A 81 28.39 2.87 -3.25
CA GLN A 81 28.25 3.81 -4.36
C GLN A 81 29.10 5.06 -4.10
N SER A 82 29.94 5.46 -5.04
CA SER A 82 30.72 6.69 -4.93
C SER A 82 29.82 7.92 -4.86
N GLY A 83 30.03 8.77 -3.86
CA GLY A 83 29.23 10.00 -3.67
C GLY A 83 27.89 9.80 -2.92
N ALA A 84 27.57 8.58 -2.51
CA ALA A 84 26.37 8.29 -1.73
C ALA A 84 26.51 8.67 -0.24
N HIS A 85 27.07 9.85 0.05
CA HIS A 85 27.32 10.28 1.43
C HIS A 85 26.05 10.68 2.20
N GLY A 86 24.90 10.71 1.55
CA GLY A 86 23.62 10.99 2.19
C GLY A 86 22.84 9.73 2.47
N GLY A 87 22.80 9.27 3.73
CA GLY A 87 21.98 8.13 4.14
C GLY A 87 22.74 6.92 4.67
N GLU A 88 24.07 7.02 4.77
CA GLU A 88 24.88 6.04 5.50
C GLU A 88 24.80 6.28 7.02
N GLY A 89 24.86 5.17 7.77
CA GLY A 89 24.83 5.20 9.23
C GLY A 89 23.45 4.92 9.85
N PHE A 90 23.32 5.31 11.10
CA PHE A 90 22.09 5.05 11.86
C PHE A 90 21.01 6.09 11.62
N THR A 91 19.76 5.65 11.44
CA THR A 91 18.60 6.53 11.29
C THR A 91 17.35 5.85 11.85
N ALA A 92 16.40 6.65 12.33
CA ALA A 92 15.04 6.17 12.48
C ALA A 92 14.38 6.13 11.09
N ARG A 93 14.04 4.95 10.57
CA ARG A 93 13.34 4.84 9.30
C ARG A 93 11.90 5.28 9.43
N LEU A 94 11.21 4.77 10.45
CA LEU A 94 9.79 5.04 10.72
C LEU A 94 9.55 5.16 12.22
N VAL A 95 8.77 6.15 12.62
CA VAL A 95 8.22 6.28 13.97
C VAL A 95 6.76 6.66 13.81
N ARG A 96 5.84 5.71 13.96
CA ARG A 96 4.41 5.93 13.69
C ARG A 96 3.54 5.52 14.85
N MET A 97 2.49 6.31 15.06
CA MET A 97 1.40 5.99 15.96
C MET A 97 0.08 6.09 15.21
N TYR A 98 -0.88 5.27 15.60
CA TYR A 98 -2.23 5.33 15.07
C TYR A 98 -3.27 5.06 16.16
N VAL A 99 -4.45 5.59 15.92
CA VAL A 99 -5.68 5.21 16.62
C VAL A 99 -6.72 4.79 15.60
N SER A 100 -7.47 3.74 15.90
CA SER A 100 -8.54 3.24 15.05
C SER A 100 -9.68 2.66 15.87
N GLY A 101 -10.86 2.62 15.30
CA GLY A 101 -12.04 2.08 15.97
C GLY A 101 -13.25 2.08 15.04
N THR A 102 -14.40 1.74 15.61
CA THR A 102 -15.69 1.72 14.93
C THR A 102 -16.67 2.60 15.68
N VAL A 103 -17.46 3.38 14.96
CA VAL A 103 -18.56 4.22 15.49
C VAL A 103 -19.86 3.85 14.77
N LEU A 104 -20.99 3.93 15.47
CA LEU A 104 -22.29 3.63 14.88
C LEU A 104 -22.35 2.27 14.17
N ARG A 105 -21.60 1.28 14.68
CA ARG A 105 -21.46 -0.10 14.18
C ARG A 105 -20.81 -0.25 12.82
N ASP A 106 -21.15 0.61 11.85
CA ASP A 106 -20.77 0.45 10.44
C ASP A 106 -19.65 1.42 10.00
N PHE A 107 -19.34 2.44 10.82
CA PHE A 107 -18.32 3.44 10.47
C PHE A 107 -17.01 3.13 11.16
N LYS A 108 -16.00 2.77 10.38
CA LYS A 108 -14.62 2.59 10.84
C LYS A 108 -13.87 3.90 10.67
N TYR A 109 -13.00 4.22 11.63
CA TYR A 109 -12.10 5.35 11.52
C TYR A 109 -10.66 4.93 11.78
N ARG A 110 -9.72 5.64 11.18
CA ARG A 110 -8.30 5.51 11.44
C ARG A 110 -7.61 6.86 11.31
N ILE A 111 -6.76 7.17 12.29
CA ILE A 111 -5.86 8.32 12.28
C ILE A 111 -4.46 7.77 12.49
N GLN A 112 -3.50 8.14 11.64
CA GLN A 112 -2.11 7.71 11.74
C GLN A 112 -1.18 8.89 11.52
N MET A 113 -0.17 9.03 12.37
CA MET A 113 0.86 10.06 12.29
C MET A 113 2.25 9.45 12.13
N GLU A 114 3.10 10.10 11.35
CA GLU A 114 4.55 9.89 11.34
C GLU A 114 5.17 10.93 12.27
N LEU A 115 5.97 10.46 13.21
CA LEU A 115 6.61 11.32 14.23
C LEU A 115 8.10 11.54 13.94
N LYS A 116 8.65 10.85 12.93
CA LYS A 116 10.03 11.06 12.50
C LYS A 116 10.19 12.42 11.80
N GLY A 117 11.16 13.23 12.25
CA GLY A 117 11.38 14.55 11.70
C GLY A 117 10.22 15.50 12.02
N THR A 118 9.76 16.26 11.05
CA THR A 118 8.54 17.07 11.21
C THR A 118 7.32 16.17 11.26
N PRO A 119 6.55 16.18 12.37
CA PRO A 119 5.34 15.36 12.48
C PRO A 119 4.36 15.62 11.34
N ALA A 120 3.86 14.56 10.75
CA ALA A 120 2.95 14.66 9.62
C ALA A 120 1.81 13.64 9.69
N MET A 121 0.60 14.08 9.37
CA MET A 121 -0.55 13.20 9.23
C MET A 121 -0.32 12.27 8.04
N ARG A 122 -0.46 10.95 8.28
CA ARG A 122 -0.35 9.93 7.22
C ARG A 122 -1.71 9.45 6.76
N ASP A 123 -2.53 8.97 7.68
CA ASP A 123 -3.88 8.53 7.37
C ASP A 123 -4.88 9.27 8.26
N TYR A 124 -5.98 9.70 7.69
CA TYR A 124 -7.21 10.04 8.39
C TYR A 124 -8.37 9.56 7.51
N THR A 125 -9.10 8.57 7.99
CA THR A 125 -10.13 7.93 7.18
C THR A 125 -11.39 7.70 7.97
N ILE A 126 -12.51 7.82 7.28
CA ILE A 126 -13.80 7.30 7.67
C ILE A 126 -14.21 6.31 6.59
N GLU A 127 -14.63 5.11 7.01
CA GLU A 127 -15.11 4.08 6.10
C GLU A 127 -16.46 3.58 6.57
N TRP A 128 -17.48 3.73 5.74
CA TRP A 128 -18.76 3.07 5.94
C TRP A 128 -18.67 1.67 5.33
N ALA A 129 -18.76 0.64 6.16
CA ALA A 129 -18.51 -0.75 5.80
C ALA A 129 -19.58 -1.68 6.40
N ARG A 130 -20.83 -1.44 6.01
CA ARG A 130 -21.98 -2.24 6.44
C ARG A 130 -22.00 -3.60 5.73
N TRP A 131 -21.67 -3.61 4.44
CA TRP A 131 -21.69 -4.82 3.63
C TRP A 131 -20.28 -5.20 3.16
N LYS A 132 -20.05 -6.48 2.93
CA LYS A 132 -18.79 -6.98 2.36
C LYS A 132 -18.65 -6.62 0.89
N GLU A 133 -19.76 -6.64 0.20
CA GLU A 133 -19.88 -6.42 -1.24
C GLU A 133 -19.67 -4.94 -1.59
N PHE A 134 -19.88 -4.03 -0.62
CA PHE A 134 -19.78 -2.59 -0.86
C PHE A 134 -19.43 -1.82 0.40
N SER A 135 -18.37 -1.05 0.35
CA SER A 135 -18.00 -0.06 1.35
C SER A 135 -17.50 1.24 0.70
N ILE A 136 -17.60 2.34 1.44
CA ILE A 136 -17.15 3.66 1.00
C ILE A 136 -16.12 4.16 2.02
N LYS A 137 -14.93 4.49 1.56
CA LYS A 137 -13.86 5.08 2.34
C LYS A 137 -13.58 6.49 1.85
N ALA A 138 -13.48 7.44 2.77
CA ALA A 138 -13.14 8.84 2.48
C ALA A 138 -12.03 9.34 3.40
N GLY A 139 -11.25 10.31 2.94
CA GLY A 139 -10.16 10.93 3.70
C GLY A 139 -8.81 10.82 3.01
N GLN A 140 -7.74 10.70 3.79
CA GLN A 140 -6.38 10.52 3.30
C GLN A 140 -5.91 9.09 3.60
N PHE A 141 -5.54 8.36 2.56
CA PHE A 141 -5.13 6.96 2.65
C PHE A 141 -4.27 6.54 1.47
N LYS A 142 -3.76 5.31 1.51
CA LYS A 142 -2.94 4.77 0.43
C LYS A 142 -3.74 4.60 -0.86
N ARG A 143 -3.18 5.06 -1.97
CA ARG A 143 -3.73 4.88 -3.33
C ARG A 143 -3.85 3.40 -3.66
N THR A 144 -4.93 3.05 -4.35
CA THR A 144 -5.22 1.67 -4.74
C THR A 144 -4.51 1.29 -6.04
N PHE A 145 -3.17 1.23 -6.00
CA PHE A 145 -2.34 0.87 -7.14
C PHE A 145 -1.25 -0.09 -6.68
N THR A 146 -1.14 -1.27 -7.34
CA THR A 146 -0.30 -2.43 -7.01
C THR A 146 -0.68 -3.18 -5.73
N PHE A 147 -0.19 -4.41 -5.56
CA PHE A 147 -0.32 -5.14 -4.29
C PHE A 147 0.59 -4.57 -3.20
N GLU A 148 1.78 -4.10 -3.58
CA GLU A 148 2.78 -3.69 -2.59
C GLU A 148 2.44 -2.35 -1.93
N ASN A 149 1.86 -1.37 -2.66
CA ASN A 149 1.58 -0.05 -2.10
C ASN A 149 0.73 -0.08 -0.82
N PRO A 150 -0.41 -0.79 -0.74
CA PRO A 150 -1.23 -0.84 0.47
C PRO A 150 -0.59 -1.61 1.63
N MET A 151 0.47 -2.39 1.40
CA MET A 151 1.08 -3.21 2.45
C MET A 151 1.73 -2.37 3.55
N SER A 152 1.72 -2.92 4.77
CA SER A 152 2.50 -2.36 5.86
C SER A 152 4.01 -2.57 5.60
N PRO A 153 4.88 -1.61 5.95
CA PRO A 153 6.32 -1.82 5.90
C PRO A 153 6.81 -3.05 6.67
N TRP A 154 6.08 -3.49 7.68
CA TRP A 154 6.33 -4.73 8.42
C TRP A 154 6.17 -5.99 7.57
N ASP A 155 5.22 -5.98 6.62
CA ASP A 155 4.78 -7.18 5.88
C ASP A 155 5.43 -7.31 4.49
N ILE A 156 6.24 -6.33 4.08
CA ILE A 156 6.88 -6.32 2.75
C ILE A 156 7.90 -7.45 2.61
N GLY A 157 8.58 -7.81 3.72
CA GLY A 157 9.67 -8.80 3.74
C GLY A 157 11.05 -8.19 3.50
N PHE A 158 11.13 -6.91 3.17
CA PHE A 158 12.36 -6.15 2.90
C PHE A 158 12.38 -4.82 3.67
N GLY A 159 13.56 -4.30 3.92
CA GLY A 159 13.76 -2.97 4.49
C GLY A 159 13.35 -1.82 3.56
N GLY A 160 12.84 -2.09 2.37
CA GLY A 160 12.36 -1.09 1.41
C GLY A 160 11.33 -1.65 0.44
N TYR A 161 10.49 -0.75 -0.10
CA TYR A 161 9.60 -1.06 -1.21
C TYR A 161 10.39 -1.36 -2.49
N SER A 162 9.78 -2.05 -3.44
CA SER A 162 10.33 -2.26 -4.78
C SER A 162 10.49 -0.94 -5.54
N GLN A 163 11.36 -0.92 -6.55
CA GLN A 163 11.49 0.23 -7.44
C GLN A 163 10.14 0.57 -8.12
N LEU A 164 9.32 -0.45 -8.41
CA LEU A 164 7.98 -0.25 -8.92
C LEU A 164 7.17 0.63 -7.97
N SER A 165 7.06 0.28 -6.70
CA SER A 165 6.34 1.08 -5.71
C SER A 165 7.01 2.43 -5.47
N MET A 166 8.35 2.46 -5.40
CA MET A 166 9.09 3.70 -5.18
C MET A 166 8.87 4.71 -6.32
N LYS A 167 8.90 4.26 -7.57
CA LYS A 167 8.89 5.15 -8.75
C LYS A 167 7.52 5.34 -9.39
N LEU A 168 6.61 4.37 -9.23
CA LEU A 168 5.30 4.41 -9.89
C LEU A 168 4.11 4.36 -8.92
N SER A 169 4.35 4.42 -7.59
CA SER A 169 3.29 4.46 -6.57
C SER A 169 3.51 5.57 -5.52
N SER A 170 4.19 6.64 -5.91
CA SER A 170 4.33 7.89 -5.12
C SER A 170 5.14 7.78 -3.83
N PHE A 171 6.29 7.11 -3.92
CA PHE A 171 7.33 7.12 -2.87
C PHE A 171 8.59 7.90 -3.27
N GLY A 172 8.50 8.85 -4.14
CA GLY A 172 9.52 9.57 -4.90
C GLY A 172 9.26 9.27 -6.36
N ASP A 173 8.13 9.76 -6.83
CA ASP A 173 7.49 9.34 -8.06
C ASP A 173 8.26 9.75 -9.32
N TYR A 174 8.12 8.96 -10.36
CA TYR A 174 8.71 9.21 -11.67
C TYR A 174 8.35 10.60 -12.21
N CYS A 175 7.10 11.04 -12.07
CA CYS A 175 6.65 12.34 -12.57
C CYS A 175 7.27 13.55 -11.84
N GLY A 176 7.97 13.34 -10.73
CA GLY A 176 8.55 14.40 -9.89
C GLY A 176 7.79 14.67 -8.60
N GLU A 177 6.68 13.96 -8.33
CA GLU A 177 5.98 14.07 -7.05
C GLU A 177 6.90 13.62 -5.91
N PRO A 178 7.12 14.45 -4.88
CA PRO A 178 7.86 14.05 -3.69
C PRO A 178 7.22 12.84 -3.01
N SER A 179 7.97 12.16 -2.14
CA SER A 179 7.45 11.00 -1.44
C SER A 179 6.25 11.35 -0.56
N VAL A 180 5.09 10.85 -0.94
CA VAL A 180 3.84 10.89 -0.14
C VAL A 180 3.51 9.55 0.48
N ASN A 181 4.47 8.61 0.45
CA ASN A 181 4.31 7.23 0.94
C ASN A 181 3.10 6.52 0.32
N GLY A 182 2.88 6.72 -0.98
CA GLY A 182 1.79 6.11 -1.74
C GLY A 182 0.39 6.58 -1.37
N ARG A 183 0.23 7.78 -0.80
CA ARG A 183 -1.05 8.28 -0.26
C ARG A 183 -1.57 9.50 -0.99
N ASP A 184 -2.88 9.71 -0.86
CA ASP A 184 -3.56 10.92 -1.33
C ASP A 184 -4.89 11.11 -0.59
N GLN A 185 -5.54 12.25 -0.81
CA GLN A 185 -6.85 12.58 -0.29
C GLN A 185 -7.91 12.26 -1.34
N GLY A 186 -8.96 11.53 -0.94
CA GLY A 186 -10.00 11.13 -1.88
C GLY A 186 -11.12 10.29 -1.30
N ILE A 187 -11.85 9.67 -2.20
CA ILE A 187 -12.94 8.73 -1.91
C ILE A 187 -12.71 7.43 -2.67
N GLN A 188 -13.01 6.31 -2.04
CA GLN A 188 -12.86 4.97 -2.61
C GLN A 188 -14.12 4.15 -2.34
N PHE A 189 -14.60 3.47 -3.37
CA PHE A 189 -15.61 2.43 -3.32
C PHE A 189 -14.91 1.08 -3.45
N GLN A 190 -15.27 0.11 -2.61
CA GLN A 190 -14.63 -1.19 -2.63
C GLN A 190 -15.58 -2.28 -2.15
N GLY A 191 -15.29 -3.51 -2.52
CA GLY A 191 -16.07 -4.65 -2.06
C GLY A 191 -15.50 -6.00 -2.50
N ASP A 192 -16.03 -7.05 -1.87
CA ASP A 192 -15.70 -8.45 -2.11
C ASP A 192 -16.93 -9.18 -2.65
N LEU A 193 -16.81 -9.82 -3.80
CA LEU A 193 -17.91 -10.46 -4.50
C LEU A 193 -17.70 -11.96 -4.64
N LEU A 194 -18.82 -12.68 -4.82
CA LEU A 194 -18.89 -14.11 -5.10
C LEU A 194 -18.13 -14.97 -4.08
N PRO A 195 -18.75 -15.27 -2.92
CA PRO A 195 -18.18 -16.20 -1.96
C PRO A 195 -18.12 -17.61 -2.56
N VAL A 196 -16.93 -18.22 -2.54
CA VAL A 196 -16.68 -19.57 -3.08
C VAL A 196 -16.00 -20.47 -2.05
N GLY A 197 -16.17 -21.79 -2.18
CA GLY A 197 -15.57 -22.77 -1.31
C GLY A 197 -16.23 -22.87 0.09
N LYS A 198 -15.74 -23.82 0.90
CA LYS A 198 -16.25 -24.06 2.27
C LYS A 198 -15.99 -22.90 3.20
N ASP A 199 -14.86 -22.20 3.01
CA ASP A 199 -14.44 -21.07 3.83
C ASP A 199 -15.00 -19.73 3.34
N ARG A 200 -15.93 -19.78 2.33
CA ARG A 200 -16.58 -18.60 1.75
C ARG A 200 -15.57 -17.50 1.37
N GLN A 201 -14.39 -17.89 0.85
CA GLN A 201 -13.45 -16.93 0.30
C GLN A 201 -14.12 -16.14 -0.84
N ARG A 202 -13.76 -14.87 -0.99
CA ARG A 202 -14.31 -14.03 -2.06
C ARG A 202 -13.48 -14.18 -3.31
N LEU A 203 -14.16 -14.58 -4.40
CA LEU A 203 -13.50 -14.79 -5.69
C LEU A 203 -12.96 -13.47 -6.26
N PHE A 204 -13.72 -12.38 -6.10
CA PHE A 204 -13.37 -11.07 -6.63
C PHE A 204 -13.29 -10.01 -5.54
N HIS A 205 -12.28 -9.14 -5.64
CA HIS A 205 -12.19 -7.89 -4.91
C HIS A 205 -12.06 -6.74 -5.90
N TYR A 206 -12.79 -5.65 -5.69
CA TYR A 206 -12.71 -4.47 -6.52
C TYR A 206 -12.52 -3.20 -5.69
N GLN A 207 -11.82 -2.23 -6.28
CA GLN A 207 -11.72 -0.88 -5.76
C GLN A 207 -11.83 0.11 -6.91
N ALA A 208 -12.58 1.19 -6.70
CA ALA A 208 -12.67 2.33 -7.59
C ALA A 208 -12.50 3.59 -6.76
N ALA A 209 -11.56 4.45 -7.12
CA ALA A 209 -11.22 5.61 -6.30
C ALA A 209 -11.02 6.87 -7.13
N VAL A 210 -11.29 8.01 -6.50
CA VAL A 210 -11.02 9.35 -7.00
C VAL A 210 -10.19 10.08 -5.97
N PHE A 211 -9.03 10.60 -6.38
CA PHE A 211 -8.11 11.33 -5.53
C PHE A 211 -7.84 12.75 -6.08
N ASN A 212 -7.33 13.62 -5.22
CA ASN A 212 -6.92 14.98 -5.65
C ASN A 212 -5.73 14.98 -6.61
N GLY A 213 -4.85 13.96 -6.52
CA GLY A 213 -3.66 13.89 -7.37
C GLY A 213 -2.46 14.68 -6.85
N ASN A 214 -2.55 15.34 -5.71
CA ASN A 214 -1.50 16.21 -5.17
C ASN A 214 -0.81 15.66 -3.92
N GLY A 215 -1.14 14.42 -3.52
CA GLY A 215 -0.54 13.72 -2.38
C GLY A 215 -1.11 14.13 -1.03
N ILE A 216 -0.33 13.89 0.03
CA ILE A 216 -0.79 14.07 1.41
C ILE A 216 -0.71 15.54 1.86
N ASN A 217 -1.68 15.92 2.72
CA ASN A 217 -1.69 17.20 3.44
C ASN A 217 -1.61 18.44 2.52
N ARG A 218 -2.06 18.31 1.28
CA ARG A 218 -2.08 19.36 0.27
C ARG A 218 -3.46 19.50 -0.34
N ALA A 219 -3.88 20.73 -0.58
CA ALA A 219 -5.08 20.99 -1.38
C ALA A 219 -4.85 20.63 -2.85
N ASP A 220 -5.93 20.45 -3.59
CA ASP A 220 -5.88 20.30 -5.04
C ASP A 220 -5.35 21.61 -5.67
N ASN A 221 -4.35 21.50 -6.54
CA ASN A 221 -3.69 22.65 -7.15
C ASN A 221 -3.95 22.80 -8.65
N ASN A 222 -4.69 21.86 -9.26
CA ASN A 222 -4.90 21.86 -10.70
C ASN A 222 -6.35 21.55 -11.13
N HIS A 223 -7.28 21.40 -10.18
CA HIS A 223 -8.68 21.02 -10.37
C HIS A 223 -8.90 19.72 -11.17
N LYS A 224 -7.84 18.94 -11.38
CA LYS A 224 -7.91 17.62 -12.03
C LYS A 224 -7.86 16.52 -10.99
N LYS A 225 -8.61 15.45 -11.23
CA LYS A 225 -8.67 14.31 -10.32
C LYS A 225 -7.94 13.11 -10.90
N ASP A 226 -7.32 12.35 -10.02
CA ASP A 226 -6.76 11.06 -10.33
C ASP A 226 -7.82 9.98 -10.14
N TRP A 227 -8.05 9.18 -11.16
CA TRP A 227 -8.98 8.06 -11.17
C TRP A 227 -8.20 6.76 -11.07
N MET A 228 -8.57 5.89 -10.13
CA MET A 228 -7.91 4.62 -9.94
C MET A 228 -8.92 3.49 -9.90
N GLY A 229 -8.52 2.35 -10.44
CA GLY A 229 -9.28 1.11 -10.39
C GLY A 229 -8.39 -0.07 -10.07
N THR A 230 -8.91 -0.98 -9.23
CA THR A 230 -8.27 -2.24 -8.90
C THR A 230 -9.29 -3.36 -9.05
N PHE A 231 -8.87 -4.43 -9.68
CA PHE A 231 -9.62 -5.67 -9.75
C PHE A 231 -8.70 -6.83 -9.36
N GLN A 232 -9.12 -7.63 -8.40
CA GLN A 232 -8.36 -8.78 -7.93
C GLN A 232 -9.22 -10.04 -8.01
N LEU A 233 -8.63 -11.11 -8.51
CA LEU A 233 -9.19 -12.44 -8.56
C LEU A 233 -8.45 -13.32 -7.55
N GLN A 234 -9.19 -14.06 -6.71
CA GLN A 234 -8.65 -15.06 -5.78
C GLN A 234 -9.19 -16.44 -6.15
N PRO A 235 -8.63 -17.12 -7.17
CA PRO A 235 -9.17 -18.41 -7.68
C PRO A 235 -9.05 -19.54 -6.67
N VAL A 236 -7.98 -19.53 -5.85
CA VAL A 236 -7.76 -20.48 -4.77
C VAL A 236 -7.23 -19.71 -3.55
N GLU A 237 -7.34 -20.29 -2.37
CA GLU A 237 -6.83 -19.69 -1.15
C GLU A 237 -5.34 -19.32 -1.27
N GLY A 238 -5.01 -18.11 -0.86
CA GLY A 238 -3.65 -17.56 -0.89
C GLY A 238 -3.18 -17.06 -2.24
N LEU A 239 -3.82 -17.38 -3.37
CA LEU A 239 -3.42 -16.92 -4.71
C LEU A 239 -4.29 -15.74 -5.15
N TYR A 240 -3.64 -14.62 -5.48
CA TYR A 240 -4.29 -13.41 -5.98
C TYR A 240 -3.68 -12.99 -7.30
N ILE A 241 -4.55 -12.65 -8.26
CA ILE A 241 -4.19 -12.04 -9.53
C ILE A 241 -4.81 -10.65 -9.55
N GLY A 242 -4.03 -9.61 -9.80
CA GLY A 242 -4.47 -8.22 -9.71
C GLY A 242 -4.25 -7.46 -11.00
N LEU A 243 -5.24 -6.64 -11.38
CA LEU A 243 -5.17 -5.62 -12.42
C LEU A 243 -5.37 -4.26 -11.78
N PHE A 244 -4.54 -3.30 -12.14
CA PHE A 244 -4.54 -1.97 -11.55
C PHE A 244 -4.47 -0.92 -12.66
N GLY A 245 -5.28 0.12 -12.54
CA GLY A 245 -5.30 1.26 -13.44
C GLY A 245 -5.23 2.57 -12.69
N TRP A 246 -4.52 3.54 -13.26
CA TRP A 246 -4.42 4.90 -12.75
C TRP A 246 -4.39 5.88 -13.91
N LYS A 247 -5.34 6.81 -13.95
CA LYS A 247 -5.40 7.93 -14.89
C LYS A 247 -5.42 9.23 -14.11
N GLY A 248 -4.39 10.02 -14.22
CA GLY A 248 -4.25 11.24 -13.45
C GLY A 248 -3.23 12.21 -14.01
N THR A 249 -2.96 13.26 -13.23
CA THR A 249 -2.00 14.30 -13.57
C THR A 249 -1.22 14.73 -12.32
N TYR A 250 -0.04 15.29 -12.54
CA TYR A 250 0.71 15.97 -11.49
C TYR A 250 1.16 17.35 -11.98
N THR A 251 1.01 18.37 -11.13
CA THR A 251 1.37 19.74 -11.44
C THR A 251 2.37 20.26 -10.41
N ALA A 252 3.50 20.76 -10.89
CA ALA A 252 4.48 21.50 -10.10
C ALA A 252 5.18 22.52 -10.99
N ASP A 253 5.60 23.64 -10.42
CA ASP A 253 6.35 24.71 -11.09
C ASP A 253 5.66 25.21 -12.37
N GLY A 254 4.33 25.27 -12.37
CA GLY A 254 3.53 25.68 -13.52
C GLY A 254 3.40 24.64 -14.64
N VAL A 255 4.07 23.49 -14.53
CA VAL A 255 4.06 22.41 -15.53
C VAL A 255 3.15 21.29 -15.07
N THR A 256 2.30 20.78 -15.99
CA THR A 256 1.41 19.64 -15.74
C THR A 256 1.83 18.44 -16.58
N VAL A 257 2.04 17.29 -15.92
CA VAL A 257 2.36 16.03 -16.59
C VAL A 257 1.28 14.98 -16.36
N GLY A 258 1.09 14.09 -17.34
CA GLY A 258 0.18 12.95 -17.21
C GLY A 258 0.76 11.87 -16.33
N ARG A 259 -0.11 11.19 -15.54
CA ARG A 259 0.17 9.96 -14.81
C ARG A 259 -0.80 8.89 -15.26
N ASN A 260 -0.55 8.31 -16.41
CA ASN A 260 -1.40 7.25 -16.94
C ASN A 260 -0.65 5.91 -16.75
N ARG A 261 -1.15 5.06 -15.86
CA ARG A 261 -0.48 3.85 -15.43
C ARG A 261 -1.40 2.66 -15.46
N TRP A 262 -0.83 1.52 -15.75
CA TRP A 262 -1.45 0.25 -15.50
C TRP A 262 -0.44 -0.70 -14.87
N ALA A 263 -0.93 -1.66 -14.10
CA ALA A 263 -0.11 -2.69 -13.49
C ALA A 263 -0.84 -4.03 -13.50
N LEU A 264 -0.04 -5.09 -13.52
CA LEU A 264 -0.47 -6.47 -13.39
C LEU A 264 0.35 -7.10 -12.28
N GLY A 265 -0.28 -7.91 -11.44
CA GLY A 265 0.41 -8.60 -10.36
C GLY A 265 -0.15 -9.97 -10.06
N VAL A 266 0.71 -10.81 -9.52
CA VAL A 266 0.37 -12.09 -8.91
C VAL A 266 0.97 -12.15 -7.53
N LYS A 267 0.18 -12.60 -6.55
CA LYS A 267 0.59 -12.75 -5.16
C LYS A 267 0.13 -14.10 -4.65
N TYR A 268 1.04 -14.84 -4.03
CA TYR A 268 0.75 -16.08 -3.33
C TYR A 268 1.18 -15.97 -1.87
N GLU A 269 0.28 -16.24 -0.96
CA GLU A 269 0.50 -16.18 0.48
C GLU A 269 -0.05 -17.45 1.14
N SER A 270 0.84 -18.41 1.34
CA SER A 270 0.56 -19.64 2.09
C SER A 270 1.85 -20.09 2.77
N GLU A 271 1.81 -20.38 4.06
CA GLU A 271 2.99 -20.90 4.75
C GLU A 271 3.35 -22.31 4.26
N PRO A 272 4.64 -22.63 4.09
CA PRO A 272 5.82 -21.83 4.45
C PRO A 272 6.27 -20.84 3.36
N LEU A 273 5.60 -20.79 2.21
CA LEU A 273 5.98 -20.02 1.03
C LEU A 273 5.14 -18.74 0.91
N SER A 274 5.77 -17.64 0.54
CA SER A 274 5.10 -16.48 -0.01
C SER A 274 5.82 -15.99 -1.26
N ALA A 275 5.06 -15.59 -2.29
CA ALA A 275 5.63 -15.08 -3.53
C ALA A 275 4.82 -13.89 -4.04
N ARG A 276 5.48 -12.95 -4.71
CA ARG A 276 4.81 -11.83 -5.36
C ARG A 276 5.61 -11.37 -6.56
N ALA A 277 4.91 -11.11 -7.65
CA ALA A 277 5.49 -10.51 -8.85
C ALA A 277 4.52 -9.47 -9.39
N GLU A 278 5.05 -8.30 -9.75
CA GLU A 278 4.27 -7.21 -10.31
C GLU A 278 5.03 -6.55 -11.45
N TYR A 279 4.31 -6.08 -12.46
CA TYR A 279 4.79 -5.21 -13.53
C TYR A 279 3.91 -3.97 -13.59
N ALA A 280 4.50 -2.79 -13.79
CA ALA A 280 3.78 -1.56 -14.02
C ALA A 280 4.41 -0.76 -15.17
N HIS A 281 3.55 -0.10 -15.93
CA HIS A 281 3.92 0.82 -17.00
C HIS A 281 3.31 2.19 -16.76
N ASN A 282 4.09 3.24 -17.03
CA ASN A 282 3.67 4.64 -16.98
C ASN A 282 3.79 5.29 -18.36
N THR A 283 2.78 6.07 -18.72
CA THR A 283 2.80 7.01 -19.84
C THR A 283 2.59 8.44 -19.32
N GLY A 284 3.53 9.31 -19.65
CA GLY A 284 3.61 10.70 -19.18
C GLY A 284 5.07 11.09 -18.90
N HIS A 285 5.41 12.34 -19.10
CA HIS A 285 6.76 12.87 -18.86
C HIS A 285 7.01 13.16 -17.37
N ARG A 286 8.27 13.38 -17.02
CA ARG A 286 8.67 13.96 -15.73
C ARG A 286 8.61 15.48 -15.82
N ILE A 287 8.30 16.17 -14.72
CA ILE A 287 8.43 17.63 -14.64
C ILE A 287 9.84 18.07 -15.06
N ALA A 288 10.89 17.37 -14.60
CA ALA A 288 12.28 17.68 -14.91
C ALA A 288 12.69 17.46 -16.38
N ASP A 289 11.85 16.85 -17.20
CA ASP A 289 12.10 16.65 -18.63
C ASP A 289 11.54 17.83 -19.48
N TYR A 290 10.89 18.81 -18.86
CA TYR A 290 10.36 19.99 -19.53
C TYR A 290 11.39 21.12 -19.56
N ASP A 291 11.73 21.56 -20.76
CA ASP A 291 12.51 22.78 -20.98
C ASP A 291 11.56 23.97 -21.08
N THR A 292 11.60 24.85 -20.10
CA THR A 292 10.70 26.02 -20.02
C THR A 292 11.06 27.11 -21.01
N GLU A 293 12.34 27.21 -21.44
CA GLU A 293 12.77 28.21 -22.40
C GLU A 293 12.44 27.76 -23.83
N ALA A 294 12.73 26.51 -24.15
CA ALA A 294 12.44 25.94 -25.47
C ALA A 294 10.97 25.47 -25.60
N CYS A 295 10.21 25.39 -24.51
CA CYS A 295 8.86 24.82 -24.46
C CYS A 295 8.79 23.39 -25.04
N THR A 296 9.79 22.58 -24.79
CA THR A 296 9.93 21.22 -25.33
C THR A 296 10.10 20.17 -24.25
N TRP A 297 9.76 18.94 -24.59
CA TRP A 297 9.94 17.77 -23.72
C TRP A 297 11.17 16.96 -24.15
N SER A 298 12.01 16.61 -23.20
CA SER A 298 13.06 15.60 -23.38
C SER A 298 12.57 14.22 -22.96
N GLY A 299 13.30 13.18 -23.40
CA GLY A 299 13.01 11.80 -23.06
C GLY A 299 11.78 11.20 -23.74
N THR A 300 11.46 9.96 -23.39
CA THR A 300 10.40 9.17 -24.05
C THR A 300 8.98 9.41 -23.50
N GLY A 301 8.86 10.06 -22.34
CA GLY A 301 7.59 10.16 -21.62
C GLY A 301 7.02 8.81 -21.18
N ARG A 302 7.88 7.82 -20.98
CA ARG A 302 7.50 6.46 -20.57
C ARG A 302 8.46 5.94 -19.51
N ALA A 303 7.94 5.15 -18.56
CA ALA A 303 8.72 4.40 -17.60
C ALA A 303 8.03 3.08 -17.30
N ASP A 304 8.80 2.09 -16.92
CA ASP A 304 8.27 0.83 -16.42
C ASP A 304 9.14 0.23 -15.31
N ALA A 305 8.50 -0.62 -14.52
CA ALA A 305 9.15 -1.32 -13.44
C ALA A 305 8.51 -2.69 -13.22
N TRP A 306 9.31 -3.64 -12.77
CA TRP A 306 8.81 -4.96 -12.38
C TRP A 306 9.68 -5.55 -11.29
N TYR A 307 9.10 -6.42 -10.51
CA TYR A 307 9.83 -7.22 -9.56
C TYR A 307 9.21 -8.60 -9.42
N ALA A 308 10.02 -9.54 -8.97
CA ALA A 308 9.60 -10.84 -8.49
C ALA A 308 10.31 -11.11 -7.16
N GLN A 309 9.55 -11.56 -6.16
CA GLN A 309 10.08 -11.92 -4.86
C GLN A 309 9.48 -13.23 -4.38
N ALA A 310 10.27 -13.96 -3.58
CA ALA A 310 9.84 -15.14 -2.85
C ALA A 310 10.36 -15.09 -1.43
N GLY A 311 9.59 -15.60 -0.49
CA GLY A 311 9.96 -15.74 0.92
C GLY A 311 9.65 -17.14 1.41
N VAL A 312 10.62 -17.78 2.05
CA VAL A 312 10.48 -19.12 2.61
C VAL A 312 10.70 -19.08 4.11
N ARG A 313 9.75 -19.62 4.88
CA ARG A 313 9.89 -19.80 6.32
C ARG A 313 10.72 -21.06 6.58
N MET A 314 11.95 -20.87 7.03
CA MET A 314 12.91 -21.93 7.31
C MET A 314 12.72 -22.49 8.72
N THR A 315 12.40 -21.62 9.68
CA THR A 315 12.11 -21.95 11.08
C THR A 315 10.95 -21.09 11.59
N PRO A 316 10.35 -21.36 12.76
CA PRO A 316 9.29 -20.52 13.32
C PRO A 316 9.68 -19.03 13.48
N TRP A 317 10.98 -18.75 13.64
CA TRP A 317 11.51 -17.40 13.87
C TRP A 317 12.28 -16.82 12.67
N LEU A 318 12.56 -17.61 11.60
CA LEU A 318 13.33 -17.17 10.44
C LEU A 318 12.54 -17.37 9.14
N LYS A 319 12.28 -16.27 8.44
CA LYS A 319 11.76 -16.25 7.05
C LYS A 319 12.72 -15.46 6.18
N THR A 320 13.27 -16.09 5.16
CA THR A 320 14.22 -15.43 4.25
C THR A 320 13.53 -15.08 2.94
N PHE A 321 13.73 -13.85 2.50
CA PHE A 321 13.21 -13.35 1.23
C PHE A 321 14.34 -13.11 0.23
N VAL A 322 14.03 -13.35 -1.04
CA VAL A 322 14.84 -12.95 -2.19
C VAL A 322 14.00 -12.12 -3.15
N ARG A 323 14.60 -11.10 -3.80
CA ARG A 323 13.90 -10.26 -4.76
C ARG A 323 14.80 -9.90 -5.93
N TYR A 324 14.29 -10.04 -7.12
CA TYR A 324 14.76 -9.40 -8.34
C TYR A 324 13.87 -8.18 -8.61
N ASP A 325 14.46 -7.01 -8.84
CA ASP A 325 13.74 -5.74 -8.94
C ASP A 325 14.37 -4.90 -10.05
N ALA A 326 13.58 -4.40 -10.98
CA ALA A 326 14.03 -3.72 -12.18
C ALA A 326 13.17 -2.48 -12.46
N TYR A 327 13.82 -1.41 -12.91
CA TYR A 327 13.21 -0.15 -13.30
C TYR A 327 13.91 0.46 -14.52
N ARG A 328 13.11 0.95 -15.48
CA ARG A 328 13.59 1.67 -16.65
C ARG A 328 12.96 3.07 -16.67
N SER A 329 13.78 4.09 -16.43
CA SER A 329 13.28 5.47 -16.31
C SER A 329 12.84 6.10 -17.62
N GLN A 330 13.17 5.48 -18.77
CA GLN A 330 12.77 5.91 -20.11
C GLN A 330 12.11 4.75 -20.89
N ALA A 331 11.75 3.66 -20.21
CA ALA A 331 11.28 2.41 -20.79
C ALA A 331 12.26 1.83 -21.84
N THR A 332 13.55 2.15 -21.75
CA THR A 332 14.62 1.67 -22.62
C THR A 332 15.67 0.87 -21.83
N TRP A 333 16.32 -0.07 -22.46
CA TRP A 333 17.34 -0.91 -21.82
C TRP A 333 18.57 -0.13 -21.36
N GLY A 334 18.87 1.01 -21.99
CA GLY A 334 19.96 1.90 -21.59
C GLY A 334 19.74 2.55 -20.22
N THR A 335 18.49 2.69 -19.79
CA THR A 335 18.13 3.30 -18.49
C THR A 335 17.76 2.27 -17.42
N LEU A 336 18.09 1.00 -17.63
CA LEU A 336 17.76 -0.08 -16.70
C LEU A 336 18.61 0.01 -15.42
N LYS A 337 17.93 0.03 -14.29
CA LYS A 337 18.46 -0.23 -12.96
C LYS A 337 17.90 -1.54 -12.43
N THR A 338 18.78 -2.45 -12.03
CA THR A 338 18.43 -3.76 -11.49
C THR A 338 18.95 -3.91 -10.07
N ILE A 339 18.15 -4.48 -9.17
CA ILE A 339 18.54 -4.77 -7.79
C ILE A 339 18.25 -6.24 -7.50
N TYR A 340 19.27 -6.96 -7.05
CA TYR A 340 19.14 -8.31 -6.50
C TYR A 340 19.26 -8.22 -4.99
N SER A 341 18.24 -8.67 -4.29
CA SER A 341 18.17 -8.54 -2.83
C SER A 341 17.99 -9.88 -2.15
N VAL A 342 18.64 -10.05 -0.99
CA VAL A 342 18.36 -11.10 -0.04
C VAL A 342 18.12 -10.45 1.32
N CYS A 343 17.09 -10.95 2.05
CA CYS A 343 16.69 -10.37 3.33
C CYS A 343 16.20 -11.46 4.30
N PRO A 344 17.07 -12.00 5.17
CA PRO A 344 16.63 -12.75 6.35
C PRO A 344 15.82 -11.84 7.28
N ASN A 345 14.64 -12.33 7.65
CA ASN A 345 13.72 -11.74 8.62
C ASN A 345 13.71 -12.60 9.85
N ILE A 346 14.25 -12.09 10.96
CA ILE A 346 14.38 -12.78 12.24
C ILE A 346 13.30 -12.24 13.17
N GLN A 347 12.22 -13.00 13.33
CA GLN A 347 11.09 -12.64 14.16
C GLN A 347 11.20 -13.30 15.54
N LEU A 348 11.83 -12.62 16.50
CA LEU A 348 12.02 -13.12 17.87
C LEU A 348 10.74 -13.09 18.71
N HIS A 349 9.82 -12.18 18.38
CA HIS A 349 8.51 -12.05 19.01
C HIS A 349 7.48 -11.54 17.99
N LYS A 350 6.20 -11.76 18.20
CA LYS A 350 5.14 -11.24 17.34
C LYS A 350 5.21 -9.72 17.09
N ASN A 351 5.88 -9.00 18.00
CA ASN A 351 6.04 -7.54 17.97
C ASN A 351 7.49 -7.09 17.72
N LEU A 352 8.44 -8.02 17.53
CA LEU A 352 9.85 -7.69 17.34
C LEU A 352 10.40 -8.44 16.13
N LEU A 353 10.87 -7.68 15.14
CA LEU A 353 11.42 -8.17 13.89
C LEU A 353 12.78 -7.51 13.64
N PHE A 354 13.77 -8.31 13.28
CA PHE A 354 15.05 -7.86 12.72
C PHE A 354 15.13 -8.26 11.26
N GLN A 355 15.62 -7.34 10.43
CA GLN A 355 15.82 -7.55 9.01
C GLN A 355 17.26 -7.20 8.65
N LEU A 356 17.93 -8.11 7.97
CA LEU A 356 19.27 -7.90 7.43
C LEU A 356 19.17 -7.99 5.91
N GLN A 357 19.35 -6.89 5.22
CA GLN A 357 19.19 -6.85 3.76
C GLN A 357 20.51 -6.55 3.08
N TYR A 358 20.84 -7.36 2.11
CA TYR A 358 21.92 -7.11 1.17
C TYR A 358 21.34 -6.89 -0.22
N ASN A 359 21.83 -5.86 -0.92
CA ASN A 359 21.46 -5.53 -2.29
C ASN A 359 22.73 -5.49 -3.15
N TYR A 360 22.71 -6.20 -4.26
CA TYR A 360 23.60 -5.95 -5.40
C TYR A 360 22.83 -5.11 -6.42
N VAL A 361 23.36 -3.94 -6.76
CA VAL A 361 22.73 -2.99 -7.67
C VAL A 361 23.56 -2.86 -8.93
N HIS A 362 22.89 -3.01 -10.10
CA HIS A 362 23.44 -2.69 -11.41
C HIS A 362 22.60 -1.58 -12.03
N ASP A 363 23.17 -0.37 -12.14
CA ASP A 363 22.51 0.82 -12.68
C ASP A 363 23.23 1.31 -13.93
N ARG A 364 22.60 1.13 -15.09
CA ARG A 364 23.18 1.47 -16.39
C ARG A 364 23.31 2.97 -16.63
N THR A 365 22.66 3.79 -15.82
CA THR A 365 22.71 5.25 -15.93
C THR A 365 23.94 5.87 -15.24
N LEU A 366 24.67 5.09 -14.45
CA LEU A 366 25.82 5.54 -13.69
C LEU A 366 27.14 5.21 -14.42
N SER A 367 28.16 6.02 -14.19
CA SER A 367 29.52 5.74 -14.67
C SER A 367 30.09 4.48 -14.02
N ARG A 368 29.97 4.36 -12.69
CA ARG A 368 30.23 3.11 -11.97
C ARG A 368 28.88 2.40 -11.79
N LYS A 369 28.63 1.43 -12.65
CA LYS A 369 27.32 0.77 -12.75
C LYS A 369 27.00 -0.14 -11.56
N ASP A 370 28.00 -0.73 -10.97
CA ASP A 370 27.84 -1.78 -9.96
C ASP A 370 28.22 -1.26 -8.58
N TYR A 371 27.33 -1.49 -7.60
CA TYR A 371 27.57 -1.18 -6.20
C TYR A 371 26.75 -2.09 -5.28
N HIS A 372 27.07 -2.07 -4.00
CA HIS A 372 26.49 -2.90 -2.96
C HIS A 372 25.88 -2.04 -1.87
N GLU A 373 24.77 -2.50 -1.33
CA GLU A 373 24.13 -1.88 -0.18
C GLU A 373 23.90 -2.94 0.91
N PHE A 374 24.06 -2.54 2.14
CA PHE A 374 23.72 -3.35 3.30
C PHE A 374 22.83 -2.54 4.24
N TRP A 375 21.71 -3.12 4.65
CA TRP A 375 20.76 -2.53 5.59
C TRP A 375 20.51 -3.49 6.75
N ALA A 376 20.58 -2.97 7.98
CA ALA A 376 20.17 -3.67 9.18
C ALA A 376 19.05 -2.87 9.84
N GLU A 377 17.90 -3.51 10.08
CA GLU A 377 16.72 -2.87 10.64
C GLU A 377 16.22 -3.62 11.88
N SER A 378 15.84 -2.87 12.91
CA SER A 378 15.07 -3.38 14.05
C SER A 378 13.70 -2.73 14.06
N PHE A 379 12.67 -3.56 14.14
CA PHE A 379 11.30 -3.14 14.00
C PHE A 379 10.50 -3.61 15.22
N ILE A 380 9.95 -2.68 15.98
CA ILE A 380 9.06 -2.94 17.12
C ILE A 380 7.69 -2.38 16.81
N ARG A 381 6.64 -3.16 17.07
CA ARG A 381 5.24 -2.71 17.02
C ARG A 381 4.56 -2.93 18.38
N PHE A 382 3.64 -2.05 18.73
CA PHE A 382 2.89 -2.07 19.99
C PHE A 382 1.42 -1.69 19.75
#